data_09c4acf6e14b18b0d77c606668fcc3dc
#
_entry.id   09c4acf6e14b18b0d77c606668fcc3dc
#
_cell.length_a   1.000
_cell.length_b   1.000
_cell.length_c   1.000
_cell.angle_alpha   90.00
_cell.angle_beta   90.00
_cell.angle_gamma   90.00
#
_symmetry.space_group_name_H-M   'P 1'
#
loop_
_entity.id
_entity.type
_entity.pdbx_description
1 polymer ?
#
loop_
_entity_poly.entity_id
_entity_poly.type
_entity_poly.pdbx_seq_one_letter_code
_entity_poly.pdbx_strand_id
1 'polypeptide(L)'
;LVPRLMAAGADRARCFFIEGARRDGEVVPFDPARDLGQLLEAIEKIGGISLLVIDPVVSAVTGDSHKNTEVRRALQPLVDLAAKCDCAVLGITHFAKGGQGTDPAQRVVGSVAFTAVARVVMVAAKVKGDEEGQDTRILARSKSNIGPDDGGFQYHLEQSEPLPGIHASHIAWGKAVEGTARELLTDPDDGPQDEGAGSAKEAAEEFLLELLK
;
A
#
# COMPACT_ATOMS: atom_id res chain seq x y z
N LEU A 1 -11.67 -10.89 5.16
CA LEU A 1 -11.85 -10.01 4.00
C LEU A 1 -13.34 -9.87 3.63
N VAL A 2 -14.07 -11.00 3.38
CA VAL A 2 -15.47 -10.96 2.93
C VAL A 2 -16.39 -10.08 3.80
N PRO A 3 -16.39 -10.15 5.16
CA PRO A 3 -17.24 -9.26 5.97
C PRO A 3 -16.97 -7.76 5.76
N ARG A 4 -15.70 -7.38 5.53
CA ARG A 4 -15.33 -5.99 5.25
C ARG A 4 -15.83 -5.53 3.88
N LEU A 5 -15.78 -6.40 2.86
CA LEU A 5 -16.34 -6.11 1.55
C LEU A 5 -17.85 -5.89 1.64
N MET A 6 -18.55 -6.73 2.42
CA MET A 6 -19.98 -6.57 2.67
C MET A 6 -20.29 -5.27 3.39
N ALA A 7 -19.54 -4.95 4.44
CA ALA A 7 -19.68 -3.69 5.18
C ALA A 7 -19.45 -2.46 4.28
N ALA A 8 -18.56 -2.58 3.29
CA ALA A 8 -18.32 -1.56 2.28
C ALA A 8 -19.34 -1.54 1.12
N GLY A 9 -20.36 -2.41 1.13
CA GLY A 9 -21.40 -2.47 0.11
C GLY A 9 -20.97 -3.12 -1.20
N ALA A 10 -19.91 -3.94 -1.19
CA ALA A 10 -19.42 -4.62 -2.39
C ALA A 10 -20.40 -5.70 -2.87
N ASP A 11 -20.62 -5.77 -4.19
CA ASP A 11 -21.32 -6.89 -4.83
C ASP A 11 -20.39 -8.11 -4.84
N ARG A 12 -20.67 -9.07 -3.98
CA ARG A 12 -19.86 -10.30 -3.83
C ARG A 12 -19.83 -11.17 -5.08
N ALA A 13 -20.87 -11.11 -5.92
CA ALA A 13 -20.90 -11.87 -7.17
C ALA A 13 -19.86 -11.37 -8.19
N ARG A 14 -19.34 -10.16 -7.97
CA ARG A 14 -18.29 -9.51 -8.78
C ARG A 14 -16.92 -9.51 -8.13
N CYS A 15 -16.76 -10.13 -6.95
CA CYS A 15 -15.49 -10.21 -6.22
C CYS A 15 -14.94 -11.65 -6.30
N PHE A 16 -13.79 -11.80 -6.91
CA PHE A 16 -13.10 -13.08 -7.08
C PHE A 16 -11.81 -13.08 -6.28
N PHE A 17 -11.42 -14.26 -5.78
CA PHE A 17 -10.20 -14.42 -5.00
C PHE A 17 -9.31 -15.47 -5.64
N ILE A 18 -8.02 -15.20 -5.71
CA ILE A 18 -7.01 -16.16 -6.15
C ILE A 18 -6.52 -16.89 -4.91
N GLU A 19 -6.84 -18.16 -4.78
CA GLU A 19 -6.41 -19.00 -3.66
C GLU A 19 -5.07 -19.69 -3.94
N GLY A 20 -4.74 -19.89 -5.20
CA GLY A 20 -3.49 -20.51 -5.64
C GLY A 20 -3.48 -20.82 -7.12
N ALA A 21 -2.41 -21.44 -7.58
CA ALA A 21 -2.24 -21.95 -8.94
C ALA A 21 -2.16 -23.48 -8.93
N ARG A 22 -2.57 -24.14 -10.01
CA ARG A 22 -2.43 -25.59 -10.17
C ARG A 22 -1.11 -25.92 -10.85
N ARG A 23 -0.27 -26.73 -10.19
CA ARG A 23 0.96 -27.29 -10.75
C ARG A 23 1.04 -28.77 -10.42
N ASP A 24 1.25 -29.59 -11.43
CA ASP A 24 1.38 -31.06 -11.30
C ASP A 24 0.23 -31.73 -10.52
N GLY A 25 -0.99 -31.16 -10.64
CA GLY A 25 -2.20 -31.64 -9.98
C GLY A 25 -2.44 -31.08 -8.58
N GLU A 26 -1.47 -30.39 -7.99
CA GLU A 26 -1.55 -29.79 -6.66
C GLU A 26 -1.89 -28.28 -6.74
N VAL A 27 -2.50 -27.76 -5.67
CA VAL A 27 -2.71 -26.32 -5.50
C VAL A 27 -1.53 -25.77 -4.71
N VAL A 28 -0.80 -24.85 -5.33
CA VAL A 28 0.36 -24.17 -4.75
C VAL A 28 0.10 -22.67 -4.65
N PRO A 29 0.84 -21.93 -3.82
CA PRO A 29 0.74 -20.47 -3.80
C PRO A 29 0.91 -19.86 -5.18
N PHE A 30 0.07 -18.87 -5.51
CA PHE A 30 0.15 -18.15 -6.76
C PHE A 30 1.46 -17.37 -6.86
N ASP A 31 2.17 -17.57 -7.97
CA ASP A 31 3.41 -16.86 -8.29
C ASP A 31 3.19 -16.01 -9.55
N PRO A 32 3.10 -14.68 -9.42
CA PRO A 32 2.87 -13.79 -10.56
C PRO A 32 3.90 -13.96 -11.70
N ALA A 33 5.14 -14.36 -11.38
CA ALA A 33 6.17 -14.56 -12.40
C ALA A 33 5.93 -15.80 -13.27
N ARG A 34 5.11 -16.75 -12.81
CA ARG A 34 4.91 -18.05 -13.48
C ARG A 34 3.45 -18.30 -13.88
N ASP A 35 2.52 -17.80 -13.08
CA ASP A 35 1.12 -18.22 -13.14
C ASP A 35 0.21 -17.21 -13.86
N LEU A 36 0.78 -16.12 -14.46
CA LEU A 36 0.00 -15.11 -15.18
C LEU A 36 -0.82 -15.70 -16.34
N GLY A 37 -0.34 -16.78 -16.98
CA GLY A 37 -1.11 -17.49 -18.00
C GLY A 37 -2.41 -18.09 -17.45
N GLN A 38 -2.34 -18.77 -16.30
CA GLN A 38 -3.51 -19.33 -15.63
C GLN A 38 -4.46 -18.22 -15.14
N LEU A 39 -3.91 -17.10 -14.67
CA LEU A 39 -4.71 -15.93 -14.27
C LEU A 39 -5.45 -15.36 -15.46
N LEU A 40 -4.80 -15.19 -16.60
CA LEU A 40 -5.43 -14.70 -17.82
C LEU A 40 -6.58 -15.61 -18.26
N GLU A 41 -6.38 -16.93 -18.31
CA GLU A 41 -7.44 -17.90 -18.63
C GLU A 41 -8.60 -17.81 -17.64
N ALA A 42 -8.33 -17.60 -16.35
CA ALA A 42 -9.37 -17.42 -15.34
C ALA A 42 -10.17 -16.13 -15.57
N ILE A 43 -9.48 -15.03 -15.90
CA ILE A 43 -10.11 -13.74 -16.23
C ILE A 43 -11.01 -13.88 -17.47
N GLU A 44 -10.54 -14.56 -18.51
CA GLU A 44 -11.33 -14.80 -19.73
C GLU A 44 -12.58 -15.63 -19.44
N LYS A 45 -12.48 -16.67 -18.60
CA LYS A 45 -13.61 -17.53 -18.20
C LYS A 45 -14.72 -16.81 -17.44
N ILE A 46 -14.37 -15.79 -16.64
CA ILE A 46 -15.36 -14.98 -15.90
C ILE A 46 -15.89 -13.79 -16.71
N GLY A 47 -15.43 -13.62 -17.95
CA GLY A 47 -15.88 -12.56 -18.84
C GLY A 47 -15.17 -11.23 -18.67
N GLY A 48 -13.95 -11.24 -18.09
CA GLY A 48 -13.13 -10.05 -17.86
C GLY A 48 -13.25 -9.48 -16.45
N ILE A 49 -12.35 -8.56 -16.13
CA ILE A 49 -12.31 -7.82 -14.86
C ILE A 49 -12.04 -6.35 -15.13
N SER A 50 -12.47 -5.46 -14.24
CA SER A 50 -12.15 -4.03 -14.29
C SER A 50 -10.97 -3.67 -13.36
N LEU A 51 -10.71 -4.48 -12.34
CA LEU A 51 -9.67 -4.24 -11.34
C LEU A 51 -9.03 -5.55 -10.90
N LEU A 52 -7.70 -5.57 -10.91
CA LEU A 52 -6.86 -6.60 -10.27
C LEU A 52 -6.16 -6.00 -9.05
N VAL A 53 -6.35 -6.57 -7.87
CA VAL A 53 -5.67 -6.16 -6.65
C VAL A 53 -4.58 -7.17 -6.31
N ILE A 54 -3.37 -6.68 -6.04
CA ILE A 54 -2.21 -7.48 -5.62
C ILE A 54 -1.74 -7.00 -4.25
N ASP A 55 -1.94 -7.83 -3.22
CA ASP A 55 -1.61 -7.52 -1.83
C ASP A 55 -0.83 -8.68 -1.18
N PRO A 56 0.47 -8.51 -0.93
CA PRO A 56 1.31 -7.35 -1.27
C PRO A 56 1.93 -7.43 -2.69
N VAL A 57 2.11 -6.29 -3.35
CA VAL A 57 2.71 -6.23 -4.69
C VAL A 57 4.17 -6.68 -4.74
N VAL A 58 4.88 -6.62 -3.62
CA VAL A 58 6.27 -7.10 -3.51
C VAL A 58 6.39 -8.61 -3.77
N SER A 59 5.32 -9.38 -3.57
CA SER A 59 5.29 -10.82 -3.89
C SER A 59 5.36 -11.12 -5.39
N ALA A 60 5.07 -10.11 -6.23
CA ALA A 60 5.20 -10.24 -7.69
C ALA A 60 6.65 -10.14 -8.19
N VAL A 61 7.60 -9.80 -7.31
CA VAL A 61 9.01 -9.66 -7.68
C VAL A 61 9.79 -10.90 -7.24
N THR A 62 10.18 -11.71 -8.21
CA THR A 62 11.13 -12.81 -8.00
C THR A 62 12.54 -12.25 -8.13
N GLY A 63 13.33 -12.29 -7.05
CA GLY A 63 14.70 -11.76 -6.99
C GLY A 63 14.86 -10.67 -5.94
N ASP A 64 15.85 -9.80 -6.13
CA ASP A 64 16.15 -8.73 -5.19
C ASP A 64 15.21 -7.54 -5.41
N SER A 65 14.20 -7.42 -4.52
CA SER A 65 13.23 -6.32 -4.56
C SER A 65 13.84 -4.93 -4.30
N HIS A 66 15.12 -4.84 -3.94
CA HIS A 66 15.86 -3.59 -3.79
C HIS A 66 16.53 -3.13 -5.09
N LYS A 67 16.63 -3.99 -6.11
CA LYS A 67 17.22 -3.64 -7.40
C LYS A 67 16.17 -3.12 -8.38
N ASN A 68 16.28 -1.86 -8.73
CA ASN A 68 15.32 -1.17 -9.63
C ASN A 68 15.10 -1.90 -10.97
N THR A 69 16.13 -2.48 -11.56
CA THR A 69 16.04 -3.18 -12.86
C THR A 69 15.29 -4.50 -12.73
N GLU A 70 15.49 -5.24 -11.63
CA GLU A 70 14.79 -6.49 -11.37
C GLU A 70 13.31 -6.25 -11.09
N VAL A 71 12.99 -5.25 -10.26
CA VAL A 71 11.61 -4.85 -9.97
C VAL A 71 10.86 -4.43 -11.23
N ARG A 72 11.46 -3.57 -12.07
CA ARG A 72 10.83 -3.15 -13.34
C ARG A 72 10.54 -4.33 -14.25
N ARG A 73 11.52 -5.26 -14.39
CA ARG A 73 11.36 -6.45 -15.21
C ARG A 73 10.26 -7.37 -14.68
N ALA A 74 10.18 -7.54 -13.37
CA ALA A 74 9.17 -8.38 -12.73
C ALA A 74 7.75 -7.82 -12.83
N LEU A 75 7.60 -6.48 -12.79
CA LEU A 75 6.30 -5.82 -12.89
C LEU A 75 5.79 -5.66 -14.33
N GLN A 76 6.68 -5.71 -15.35
CA GLN A 76 6.27 -5.53 -16.74
C GLN A 76 5.17 -6.51 -17.19
N PRO A 77 5.23 -7.81 -16.87
CA PRO A 77 4.16 -8.74 -17.23
C PRO A 77 2.79 -8.40 -16.64
N LEU A 78 2.75 -7.76 -15.46
CA LEU A 78 1.50 -7.28 -14.87
C LEU A 78 0.94 -6.07 -15.62
N VAL A 79 1.82 -5.17 -16.08
CA VAL A 79 1.43 -4.03 -16.92
C VAL A 79 0.87 -4.52 -18.25
N ASP A 80 1.52 -5.53 -18.86
CA ASP A 80 1.07 -6.11 -20.13
C ASP A 80 -0.26 -6.85 -19.98
N LEU A 81 -0.45 -7.56 -18.86
CA LEU A 81 -1.73 -8.22 -18.52
C LEU A 81 -2.84 -7.19 -18.34
N ALA A 82 -2.58 -6.10 -17.61
CA ALA A 82 -3.54 -5.02 -17.43
C ALA A 82 -4.00 -4.43 -18.76
N ALA A 83 -3.05 -4.16 -19.67
CA ALA A 83 -3.36 -3.67 -21.02
C ALA A 83 -4.17 -4.68 -21.84
N LYS A 84 -3.83 -5.97 -21.76
CA LYS A 84 -4.53 -7.04 -22.47
C LYS A 84 -5.95 -7.23 -21.98
N CYS A 85 -6.17 -7.13 -20.65
CA CYS A 85 -7.48 -7.33 -20.03
C CYS A 85 -8.33 -6.04 -19.97
N ASP A 86 -7.80 -4.90 -20.40
CA ASP A 86 -8.42 -3.57 -20.26
C ASP A 86 -8.87 -3.32 -18.80
N CYS A 87 -7.97 -3.59 -17.83
CA CYS A 87 -8.25 -3.46 -16.42
C CYS A 87 -7.21 -2.60 -15.69
N ALA A 88 -7.61 -2.01 -14.57
CA ALA A 88 -6.68 -1.37 -13.66
C ALA A 88 -5.96 -2.41 -12.78
N VAL A 89 -4.69 -2.16 -12.44
CA VAL A 89 -3.96 -2.93 -11.43
C VAL A 89 -3.69 -2.06 -10.22
N LEU A 90 -4.10 -2.52 -9.04
CA LEU A 90 -3.82 -1.91 -7.75
C LEU A 90 -2.81 -2.77 -6.99
N GLY A 91 -1.58 -2.28 -6.86
CA GLY A 91 -0.56 -2.89 -6.03
C GLY A 91 -0.57 -2.29 -4.62
N ILE A 92 -0.67 -3.12 -3.60
CA ILE A 92 -0.64 -2.71 -2.19
C ILE A 92 0.72 -3.07 -1.61
N THR A 93 1.30 -2.17 -0.83
CA THR A 93 2.55 -2.41 -0.09
C THR A 93 2.54 -1.63 1.22
N HIS A 94 3.52 -1.90 2.09
CA HIS A 94 3.68 -1.23 3.36
C HIS A 94 4.92 -0.33 3.36
N PHE A 95 4.98 0.62 4.27
CA PHE A 95 6.19 1.41 4.50
C PHE A 95 7.29 0.56 5.14
N ALA A 96 8.54 0.85 4.80
CA ALA A 96 9.70 0.35 5.53
C ALA A 96 9.67 0.91 6.97
N LYS A 97 10.10 0.09 7.94
CA LYS A 97 10.31 0.56 9.31
C LYS A 97 11.50 1.52 9.31
N GLY A 98 11.30 2.70 9.87
CA GLY A 98 12.30 3.80 9.85
C GLY A 98 12.15 4.66 8.58
N GLY A 99 12.55 5.90 8.65
CA GLY A 99 12.39 6.86 7.55
C GLY A 99 11.31 7.90 7.83
N GLN A 100 11.03 8.14 9.10
CA GLN A 100 10.29 9.32 9.53
C GLN A 100 10.97 10.57 8.94
N GLY A 101 10.18 11.55 8.48
CA GLY A 101 10.71 12.76 7.85
C GLY A 101 11.11 12.65 6.37
N THR A 102 11.13 11.45 5.76
CA THR A 102 11.34 11.28 4.32
C THR A 102 10.03 11.33 3.53
N ASP A 103 10.15 11.69 2.24
CA ASP A 103 9.00 11.69 1.31
C ASP A 103 8.26 10.34 1.36
N PRO A 104 6.92 10.34 1.54
CA PRO A 104 6.13 9.12 1.61
C PRO A 104 6.34 8.16 0.44
N ALA A 105 6.57 8.68 -0.79
CA ALA A 105 6.85 7.84 -1.96
C ALA A 105 8.20 7.10 -1.84
N GLN A 106 9.16 7.64 -1.09
CA GLN A 106 10.47 7.02 -0.87
C GLN A 106 10.47 5.99 0.27
N ARG A 107 9.42 5.99 1.11
CA ARG A 107 9.27 5.05 2.24
C ARG A 107 8.69 3.69 1.84
N VAL A 108 8.39 3.48 0.57
CA VAL A 108 7.89 2.20 0.06
C VAL A 108 8.92 1.10 0.30
N VAL A 109 8.48 -0.01 0.89
CA VAL A 109 9.33 -1.20 1.11
C VAL A 109 9.88 -1.71 -0.23
N GLY A 110 11.18 -1.92 -0.28
CA GLY A 110 11.89 -2.40 -1.45
C GLY A 110 12.52 -1.27 -2.26
N SER A 111 12.18 -1.16 -3.53
CA SER A 111 12.81 -0.23 -4.48
C SER A 111 11.86 0.91 -4.86
N VAL A 112 12.41 2.09 -5.08
CA VAL A 112 11.71 3.22 -5.75
C VAL A 112 11.16 2.84 -7.13
N ALA A 113 11.58 1.70 -7.69
CA ALA A 113 11.04 1.20 -8.95
C ALA A 113 9.54 0.85 -8.87
N PHE A 114 9.01 0.46 -7.72
CA PHE A 114 7.57 0.24 -7.55
C PHE A 114 6.80 1.53 -7.83
N THR A 115 7.23 2.64 -7.22
CA THR A 115 6.61 3.95 -7.45
C THR A 115 6.87 4.48 -8.85
N ALA A 116 8.02 4.13 -9.46
CA ALA A 116 8.36 4.57 -10.81
C ALA A 116 7.49 3.92 -11.89
N VAL A 117 7.10 2.64 -11.72
CA VAL A 117 6.22 1.91 -12.66
C VAL A 117 4.77 2.39 -12.52
N ALA A 118 4.32 2.67 -11.31
CA ALA A 118 2.94 3.10 -11.04
C ALA A 118 2.63 4.46 -11.70
N ARG A 119 1.45 4.58 -12.31
CA ARG A 119 0.93 5.84 -12.84
C ARG A 119 0.43 6.76 -11.76
N VAL A 120 -0.16 6.20 -10.72
CA VAL A 120 -0.63 6.91 -9.53
C VAL A 120 -0.09 6.19 -8.31
N VAL A 121 0.42 6.94 -7.34
CA VAL A 121 0.83 6.44 -6.04
C VAL A 121 0.01 7.16 -4.98
N MET A 122 -0.67 6.38 -4.14
CA MET A 122 -1.44 6.90 -3.02
C MET A 122 -0.87 6.37 -1.71
N VAL A 123 -0.93 7.19 -0.69
CA VAL A 123 -0.44 6.87 0.65
C VAL A 123 -1.58 7.01 1.63
N ALA A 124 -1.84 5.94 2.38
CA ALA A 124 -2.79 5.93 3.47
C ALA A 124 -2.04 5.98 4.80
N ALA A 125 -2.28 7.00 5.60
CA ALA A 125 -1.66 7.14 6.91
C ALA A 125 -2.64 7.70 7.94
N LYS A 126 -2.39 7.37 9.21
CA LYS A 126 -2.99 8.03 10.35
C LYS A 126 -2.25 9.34 10.57
N VAL A 127 -2.97 10.42 10.74
CA VAL A 127 -2.43 11.71 11.15
C VAL A 127 -2.80 11.97 12.60
N LYS A 128 -1.99 12.74 13.32
CA LYS A 128 -2.37 13.19 14.66
C LYS A 128 -3.66 13.99 14.51
N GLY A 129 -4.71 13.55 15.22
CA GLY A 129 -6.00 14.23 15.22
C GLY A 129 -5.85 15.60 15.85
N ASP A 130 -6.75 16.50 15.47
CA ASP A 130 -6.96 17.74 16.19
C ASP A 130 -7.34 17.43 17.66
N GLU A 131 -7.40 18.44 18.53
CA GLU A 131 -7.56 18.35 19.99
C GLU A 131 -8.68 17.43 20.52
N GLU A 132 -9.53 16.89 19.65
CA GLU A 132 -10.63 15.97 19.98
C GLU A 132 -10.27 14.48 20.01
N GLY A 133 -9.03 14.11 19.75
CA GLY A 133 -8.57 12.70 19.81
C GLY A 133 -9.18 11.76 18.77
N GLN A 134 -9.76 12.28 17.69
CA GLN A 134 -10.35 11.48 16.63
C GLN A 134 -9.27 10.73 15.84
N ASP A 135 -9.54 9.47 15.48
CA ASP A 135 -8.69 8.63 14.63
C ASP A 135 -8.76 9.09 13.16
N THR A 136 -8.22 10.28 12.89
CA THR A 136 -8.21 10.86 11.54
C THR A 136 -7.16 10.19 10.70
N ARG A 137 -7.55 9.80 9.51
CA ARG A 137 -6.69 9.20 8.49
C ARG A 137 -6.82 9.94 7.18
N ILE A 138 -5.75 9.94 6.40
CA ILE A 138 -5.72 10.57 5.09
C ILE A 138 -5.24 9.55 4.07
N LEU A 139 -5.93 9.51 2.93
CA LEU A 139 -5.47 8.90 1.70
C LEU A 139 -4.99 10.02 0.78
N ALA A 140 -3.69 10.25 0.74
CA ALA A 140 -3.06 11.33 -0.02
C ALA A 140 -2.48 10.83 -1.33
N ARG A 141 -2.50 11.66 -2.36
CA ARG A 141 -1.84 11.42 -3.64
C ARG A 141 -0.39 11.85 -3.55
N SER A 142 0.53 10.89 -3.70
CA SER A 142 1.97 11.12 -3.61
C SER A 142 2.66 11.22 -4.97
N LYS A 143 2.01 10.73 -6.04
CA LYS A 143 2.46 10.83 -7.43
C LYS A 143 1.28 10.65 -8.36
N SER A 144 1.25 11.40 -9.45
CA SER A 144 0.36 11.15 -10.57
C SER A 144 1.04 11.50 -11.90
N ASN A 145 0.88 10.64 -12.92
CA ASN A 145 1.29 10.92 -14.32
C ASN A 145 0.07 11.22 -15.22
N ILE A 146 -1.13 11.19 -14.66
CA ILE A 146 -2.40 11.26 -15.41
C ILE A 146 -3.33 12.37 -14.91
N GLY A 147 -2.89 13.16 -13.92
CA GLY A 147 -3.63 14.25 -13.34
C GLY A 147 -2.82 14.96 -12.26
N PRO A 148 -3.43 15.81 -11.43
CA PRO A 148 -2.75 16.45 -10.30
C PRO A 148 -2.11 15.42 -9.39
N ASP A 149 -0.97 15.75 -8.80
CA ASP A 149 -0.19 14.89 -7.91
C ASP A 149 -0.26 15.31 -6.43
N ASP A 150 -1.15 16.23 -6.12
CA ASP A 150 -1.45 16.75 -4.79
C ASP A 150 -2.87 16.36 -4.32
N GLY A 151 -3.19 16.72 -3.08
CA GLY A 151 -4.49 16.50 -2.46
C GLY A 151 -4.76 15.06 -2.02
N GLY A 152 -5.92 14.88 -1.42
CA GLY A 152 -6.35 13.60 -0.89
C GLY A 152 -7.73 13.67 -0.25
N PHE A 153 -8.05 12.66 0.56
CA PHE A 153 -9.31 12.57 1.28
C PHE A 153 -9.06 12.11 2.72
N GLN A 154 -9.72 12.78 3.65
CA GLN A 154 -9.86 12.25 5.00
C GLN A 154 -10.76 11.02 4.99
N TYR A 155 -10.50 10.10 5.90
CA TYR A 155 -11.38 8.97 6.15
C TYR A 155 -11.23 8.49 7.59
N HIS A 156 -12.24 7.77 8.05
CA HIS A 156 -12.23 7.07 9.33
C HIS A 156 -12.79 5.66 9.17
N LEU A 157 -12.61 4.83 10.19
CA LEU A 157 -13.12 3.48 10.20
C LEU A 157 -14.40 3.43 11.04
N GLU A 158 -15.50 3.03 10.42
CA GLU A 158 -16.76 2.76 11.07
C GLU A 158 -16.95 1.26 11.29
N GLN A 159 -17.54 0.91 12.43
CA GLN A 159 -17.93 -0.47 12.72
C GLN A 159 -19.37 -0.68 12.25
N SER A 160 -19.60 -1.84 11.65
CA SER A 160 -20.94 -2.26 11.23
C SER A 160 -21.12 -3.75 11.44
N GLU A 161 -22.35 -4.19 11.39
CA GLU A 161 -22.74 -5.60 11.46
C GLU A 161 -23.40 -6.00 10.12
N PRO A 162 -22.60 -6.34 9.09
CA PRO A 162 -23.11 -6.67 7.76
C PRO A 162 -23.99 -7.95 7.73
N LEU A 163 -23.86 -8.80 8.73
CA LEU A 163 -24.72 -9.96 8.99
C LEU A 163 -24.84 -10.15 10.50
N PRO A 164 -25.97 -10.71 10.99
CA PRO A 164 -26.16 -10.96 12.43
C PRO A 164 -24.99 -11.70 13.08
N GLY A 165 -24.39 -11.12 14.12
CA GLY A 165 -23.24 -11.65 14.84
C GLY A 165 -21.89 -11.47 14.15
N ILE A 166 -21.82 -10.86 12.98
CA ILE A 166 -20.57 -10.62 12.25
C ILE A 166 -20.25 -9.13 12.24
N HIS A 167 -19.28 -8.72 13.05
CA HIS A 167 -18.80 -7.34 13.10
C HIS A 167 -17.65 -7.13 12.10
N ALA A 168 -17.71 -6.02 11.37
CA ALA A 168 -16.67 -5.62 10.42
C ALA A 168 -16.55 -4.10 10.35
N SER A 169 -15.34 -3.63 10.05
CA SER A 169 -15.11 -2.21 9.78
C SER A 169 -15.16 -1.92 8.28
N HIS A 170 -15.62 -0.73 7.94
CA HIS A 170 -15.52 -0.16 6.60
C HIS A 170 -15.00 1.28 6.67
N ILE A 171 -14.62 1.81 5.52
CA ILE A 171 -14.15 3.19 5.39
C ILE A 171 -15.35 4.10 5.21
N ALA A 172 -15.43 5.14 6.05
CA ALA A 172 -16.28 6.29 5.84
C ALA A 172 -15.42 7.46 5.36
N TRP A 173 -15.75 7.97 4.18
CA TRP A 173 -15.03 9.06 3.56
C TRP A 173 -15.42 10.40 4.16
N GLY A 174 -14.42 11.24 4.45
CA GLY A 174 -14.58 12.59 4.95
C GLY A 174 -14.37 13.65 3.85
N LYS A 175 -13.79 14.77 4.25
CA LYS A 175 -13.56 15.92 3.36
C LYS A 175 -12.37 15.67 2.43
N ALA A 176 -12.41 16.29 1.24
CA ALA A 176 -11.22 16.48 0.43
C ALA A 176 -10.24 17.39 1.18
N VAL A 177 -8.95 17.10 1.03
CA VAL A 177 -7.85 17.90 1.58
C VAL A 177 -6.92 18.32 0.46
N GLU A 178 -6.41 19.55 0.54
CA GLU A 178 -5.45 20.12 -0.39
C GLU A 178 -4.04 20.03 0.22
N GLY A 179 -3.02 20.05 -0.63
CA GLY A 179 -1.62 19.97 -0.23
C GLY A 179 -0.93 18.70 -0.72
N THR A 180 0.38 18.70 -0.67
CA THR A 180 1.19 17.54 -1.06
C THR A 180 1.10 16.41 -0.03
N ALA A 181 1.33 15.17 -0.44
CA ALA A 181 1.36 14.03 0.49
C ALA A 181 2.38 14.25 1.62
N ARG A 182 3.49 14.95 1.35
CA ARG A 182 4.49 15.29 2.35
C ARG A 182 3.91 16.21 3.41
N GLU A 183 3.25 17.30 3.02
CA GLU A 183 2.62 18.26 3.94
C GLU A 183 1.50 17.60 4.76
N LEU A 184 0.65 16.80 4.10
CA LEU A 184 -0.49 16.16 4.71
C LEU A 184 -0.13 15.04 5.70
N LEU A 185 1.03 14.40 5.53
CA LEU A 185 1.41 13.19 6.27
C LEU A 185 2.68 13.38 7.13
N THR A 186 3.29 14.57 7.12
CA THR A 186 4.40 14.90 8.02
C THR A 186 3.81 15.30 9.38
N ASP A 187 4.31 14.69 10.44
CA ASP A 187 4.00 15.12 11.80
C ASP A 187 4.60 16.52 12.03
N PRO A 188 3.87 17.51 12.51
CA PRO A 188 4.43 18.81 12.87
C PRO A 188 5.59 18.74 13.88
N ASP A 189 5.60 17.68 14.71
CA ASP A 189 6.70 17.41 15.66
C ASP A 189 7.91 16.70 15.01
N ASP A 190 7.79 16.23 13.75
CA ASP A 190 8.91 15.73 12.92
C ASP A 190 9.65 16.87 12.19
N GLY A 191 9.64 18.08 12.71
CA GLY A 191 10.52 19.15 12.26
C GLY A 191 11.97 18.69 12.24
N PRO A 192 12.89 19.36 11.49
CA PRO A 192 14.28 18.97 11.46
C PRO A 192 14.74 18.85 12.91
N GLN A 193 15.03 17.61 13.33
CA GLN A 193 15.66 17.38 14.63
C GLN A 193 16.93 18.19 14.58
N ASP A 194 17.02 19.16 15.47
CA ASP A 194 18.20 19.97 15.68
C ASP A 194 19.40 19.01 15.73
N GLU A 195 20.35 19.14 14.81
CA GLU A 195 21.56 18.30 14.77
C GLU A 195 22.41 18.46 16.06
N GLY A 196 21.88 19.16 17.07
CA GLY A 196 22.45 19.42 18.36
C GLY A 196 22.09 18.47 19.50
N ALA A 197 21.10 17.60 19.35
CA ALA A 197 20.83 16.54 20.32
C ALA A 197 21.59 15.29 19.88
N GLY A 198 22.69 14.96 20.58
CA GLY A 198 23.51 13.79 20.32
C GLY A 198 22.66 12.54 20.09
N SER A 199 23.04 11.73 19.12
CA SER A 199 22.23 10.58 18.70
C SER A 199 21.98 9.67 19.91
N ALA A 200 20.86 8.94 19.94
CA ALA A 200 20.58 7.98 21.00
C ALA A 200 21.74 6.99 21.22
N LYS A 201 22.60 6.82 20.22
CA LYS A 201 23.85 6.06 20.28
C LYS A 201 24.91 6.79 21.11
N GLU A 202 25.11 8.08 20.91
CA GLU A 202 26.09 8.89 21.69
C GLU A 202 25.66 9.01 23.14
N ALA A 203 24.37 9.20 23.42
CA ALA A 203 23.83 9.19 24.77
C ALA A 203 24.02 7.82 25.46
N ALA A 204 23.87 6.73 24.73
CA ALA A 204 24.13 5.38 25.24
C ALA A 204 25.62 5.11 25.45
N GLU A 205 26.49 5.61 24.57
CA GLU A 205 27.96 5.53 24.74
C GLU A 205 28.45 6.33 25.96
N GLU A 206 27.92 7.52 26.15
CA GLU A 206 28.25 8.38 27.30
C GLU A 206 27.79 7.73 28.62
N PHE A 207 26.58 7.20 28.66
CA PHE A 207 26.05 6.42 29.79
C PHE A 207 26.91 5.21 30.13
N LEU A 208 27.30 4.43 29.10
CA LEU A 208 28.17 3.25 29.32
C LEU A 208 29.57 3.62 29.79
N LEU A 209 30.16 4.72 29.30
CA LEU A 209 31.45 5.22 29.74
C LEU A 209 31.43 5.74 31.20
N GLU A 210 30.30 6.25 31.66
CA GLU A 210 30.10 6.67 33.04
C GLU A 210 29.97 5.49 34.02
N LEU A 211 29.32 4.42 33.56
CA LEU A 211 29.11 3.18 34.34
C LEU A 211 30.37 2.33 34.49
N LEU A 212 31.37 2.53 33.62
CA LEU A 212 32.63 1.77 33.58
C LEU A 212 33.82 2.52 34.28
N LYS A 213 33.56 3.68 34.83
CA LYS A 213 34.53 4.42 35.68
C LYS A 213 34.38 4.03 37.14
#